data_7d9e1240a466671d868b0e2d1b69562f
#
_entry.id   7d9e1240a466671d868b0e2d1b69562f
#
_cell.length_a   1.000
_cell.length_b   1.000
_cell.length_c   1.000
_cell.angle_alpha   90.00
_cell.angle_beta   90.00
_cell.angle_gamma   90.00
#
_symmetry.space_group_name_H-M   'P 1'
#
loop_
_entity.id
_entity.type
_entity.pdbx_description
1 polymer ?
#
loop_
_entity_poly.entity_id
_entity_poly.type
_entity_poly.pdbx_seq_one_letter_code
_entity_poly.pdbx_strand_id
1 'polypeptide(L)'
;MARYSATWSSITAAAVADTTAFTAGQAPGFLRSGNATVQCKINEVYLGGMDSASNPTEFILARSSTISVGTLSVGNNALTDVNAQAPTNVPSWGSTAATTFPQRSSTLYILEPTFNTFGGISRWQARIGEEITVQGTTATSGEVILSAKNGTGKTSGHIYYEVS
;
A
#
# COMPACT_ATOMS: atom_id res chain seq x y z
N MET A 1 -14.64 11.04 11.29
CA MET A 1 -13.80 10.15 10.47
C MET A 1 -12.49 9.94 11.20
N ALA A 2 -12.07 8.70 11.35
CA ALA A 2 -10.79 8.38 11.97
C ALA A 2 -9.67 8.41 10.92
N ARG A 3 -8.54 8.99 11.28
CA ARG A 3 -7.37 9.15 10.41
C ARG A 3 -6.24 8.27 10.88
N TYR A 4 -5.60 7.61 9.95
CA TYR A 4 -4.52 6.67 10.21
C TYR A 4 -3.30 6.99 9.37
N SER A 5 -2.14 6.70 9.92
CA SER A 5 -0.89 6.59 9.17
C SER A 5 -0.40 5.15 9.24
N ALA A 6 -0.30 4.50 8.10
CA ALA A 6 0.37 3.21 7.97
C ALA A 6 1.81 3.46 7.52
N THR A 7 2.76 3.09 8.36
CA THR A 7 4.18 3.32 8.11
C THR A 7 4.93 2.01 7.89
N TRP A 8 5.99 2.07 7.12
CA TRP A 8 6.93 0.98 6.95
C TRP A 8 8.36 1.48 6.95
N SER A 9 9.27 0.59 7.31
CA SER A 9 10.70 0.78 7.17
C SER A 9 11.30 -0.39 6.39
N SER A 10 12.17 -0.08 5.44
CA SER A 10 12.93 -1.09 4.71
C SER A 10 12.10 -2.15 3.96
N ILE A 11 11.06 -1.73 3.25
CA ILE A 11 10.45 -2.61 2.25
C ILE A 11 11.41 -2.72 1.07
N THR A 12 11.86 -3.95 0.81
CA THR A 12 12.56 -4.29 -0.43
C THR A 12 11.50 -4.61 -1.46
N ALA A 13 11.37 -3.74 -2.44
CA ALA A 13 10.45 -3.95 -3.53
C ALA A 13 11.00 -5.07 -4.43
N ALA A 14 10.40 -6.24 -4.39
CA ALA A 14 10.63 -7.23 -5.44
C ALA A 14 9.81 -6.85 -6.66
N ALA A 15 10.44 -6.68 -7.80
CA ALA A 15 9.74 -6.54 -9.07
C ALA A 15 9.03 -7.87 -9.38
N VAL A 16 7.71 -7.81 -9.50
CA VAL A 16 6.87 -8.95 -9.87
C VAL A 16 6.10 -8.57 -11.12
N ALA A 17 6.06 -9.47 -12.08
CA ALA A 17 5.26 -9.27 -13.29
C ALA A 17 3.78 -9.07 -12.94
N ASP A 18 3.08 -8.32 -13.78
CA ASP A 18 1.64 -8.13 -13.65
C ASP A 18 0.91 -9.48 -13.64
N THR A 19 -0.14 -9.58 -12.86
CA THR A 19 -0.93 -10.80 -12.65
C THR A 19 -0.19 -11.96 -11.97
N THR A 20 1.03 -11.76 -11.51
CA THR A 20 1.76 -12.74 -10.71
C THR A 20 1.50 -12.52 -9.23
N ALA A 21 1.22 -13.59 -8.50
CA ALA A 21 1.06 -13.54 -7.05
C ALA A 21 2.42 -13.26 -6.37
N PHE A 22 2.39 -12.43 -5.35
CA PHE A 22 3.54 -12.27 -4.47
C PHE A 22 3.74 -13.52 -3.61
N THR A 23 4.97 -13.80 -3.25
CA THR A 23 5.33 -14.94 -2.40
C THR A 23 6.05 -14.46 -1.13
N ALA A 24 6.22 -15.36 -0.17
CA ALA A 24 6.98 -15.07 1.04
C ALA A 24 8.40 -14.59 0.69
N GLY A 25 8.84 -13.49 1.31
CA GLY A 25 10.13 -12.85 1.01
C GLY A 25 10.08 -11.77 -0.08
N GLN A 26 9.02 -11.72 -0.87
CA GLN A 26 8.69 -10.57 -1.71
C GLN A 26 7.82 -9.64 -0.86
N ALA A 27 8.29 -8.48 -0.51
CA ALA A 27 7.60 -7.61 0.44
C ALA A 27 6.86 -6.46 -0.26
N PRO A 28 5.70 -6.70 -0.89
CA PRO A 28 4.82 -5.62 -1.28
C PRO A 28 4.16 -5.03 -0.04
N GLY A 29 3.88 -3.75 -0.05
CA GLY A 29 2.93 -3.18 0.88
C GLY A 29 1.52 -3.30 0.30
N PHE A 30 0.53 -3.62 1.10
CA PHE A 30 -0.85 -3.59 0.65
C PHE A 30 -1.80 -3.10 1.75
N LEU A 31 -2.80 -2.34 1.33
CA LEU A 31 -3.87 -1.84 2.18
C LEU A 31 -5.17 -2.51 1.78
N ARG A 32 -5.78 -3.24 2.71
CA ARG A 32 -7.02 -3.96 2.53
C ARG A 32 -8.10 -3.43 3.47
N SER A 33 -9.25 -3.06 2.92
CA SER A 33 -10.44 -2.70 3.70
C SER A 33 -11.00 -3.91 4.45
N GLY A 34 -11.12 -5.05 3.78
CA GLY A 34 -11.69 -6.27 4.37
C GLY A 34 -13.16 -6.17 4.75
N ASN A 35 -13.82 -5.07 4.43
CA ASN A 35 -15.20 -4.79 4.83
C ASN A 35 -15.97 -4.09 3.71
N ALA A 36 -17.24 -4.49 3.50
CA ALA A 36 -18.07 -3.91 2.45
C ALA A 36 -18.62 -2.53 2.78
N THR A 37 -18.71 -2.17 4.04
CA THR A 37 -19.31 -0.91 4.52
C THR A 37 -18.28 0.14 4.95
N VAL A 38 -17.07 -0.28 5.32
CA VAL A 38 -16.01 0.63 5.73
C VAL A 38 -15.28 1.15 4.51
N GLN A 39 -15.29 2.45 4.32
CA GLN A 39 -14.56 3.14 3.26
C GLN A 39 -13.23 3.67 3.80
N CYS A 40 -12.16 3.35 3.11
CA CYS A 40 -10.84 3.91 3.34
C CYS A 40 -10.50 4.86 2.19
N LYS A 41 -10.15 6.10 2.50
CA LYS A 41 -9.74 7.13 1.56
C LYS A 41 -8.27 7.47 1.77
N ILE A 42 -7.43 7.09 0.82
CA ILE A 42 -6.00 7.40 0.86
C ILE A 42 -5.81 8.84 0.41
N ASN A 43 -5.21 9.64 1.28
CA ASN A 43 -4.97 11.07 1.07
C ASN A 43 -3.51 11.35 0.67
N GLU A 44 -2.58 10.49 1.09
CA GLU A 44 -1.16 10.68 0.80
C GLU A 44 -0.44 9.34 0.70
N VAL A 45 0.49 9.27 -0.24
CA VAL A 45 1.50 8.21 -0.36
C VAL A 45 2.86 8.87 -0.41
N TYR A 46 3.72 8.55 0.54
CA TYR A 46 5.09 9.03 0.63
C TYR A 46 6.06 7.87 0.57
N LEU A 47 7.05 7.98 -0.30
CA LEU A 47 8.12 7.00 -0.50
C LEU A 47 9.46 7.71 -0.34
N GLY A 48 10.29 7.21 0.54
CA GLY A 48 11.68 7.64 0.72
C GLY A 48 12.65 6.51 0.41
N GLY A 49 13.68 6.78 -0.35
CA GLY A 49 14.69 5.81 -0.70
C GLY A 49 15.64 5.51 0.46
N MET A 50 16.07 4.25 0.59
CA MET A 50 16.93 3.75 1.65
C MET A 50 18.17 2.99 1.14
N ASP A 51 18.45 3.01 -0.14
CA ASP A 51 19.63 2.34 -0.67
C ASP A 51 20.93 3.11 -0.38
N SER A 52 22.02 2.39 -0.26
CA SER A 52 23.35 2.94 -0.04
C SER A 52 24.07 3.32 -1.34
N ALA A 53 23.48 2.99 -2.49
CA ALA A 53 23.99 3.29 -3.82
C ALA A 53 22.84 3.62 -4.77
N SER A 54 23.17 4.23 -5.91
CA SER A 54 22.19 4.59 -6.93
C SER A 54 21.42 3.37 -7.43
N ASN A 55 20.10 3.39 -7.25
CA ASN A 55 19.20 2.30 -7.65
C ASN A 55 17.86 2.90 -8.12
N PRO A 56 17.74 3.28 -9.40
CA PRO A 56 16.48 3.74 -9.97
C PRO A 56 15.45 2.62 -9.90
N THR A 57 14.33 2.89 -9.24
CA THR A 57 13.26 1.92 -9.05
C THR A 57 11.92 2.54 -9.42
N GLU A 58 11.14 1.80 -10.20
CA GLU A 58 9.78 2.15 -10.57
C GLU A 58 8.82 1.44 -9.63
N PHE A 59 8.12 2.21 -8.81
CA PHE A 59 7.09 1.71 -7.92
C PHE A 59 5.71 1.86 -8.56
N ILE A 60 4.80 0.98 -8.20
CA ILE A 60 3.41 1.04 -8.61
C ILE A 60 2.52 0.92 -7.39
N LEU A 61 1.54 1.82 -7.29
CA LEU A 61 0.34 1.60 -6.49
C LEU A 61 -0.77 1.17 -7.45
N ALA A 62 -1.23 -0.06 -7.31
CA ALA A 62 -2.24 -0.64 -8.19
C ALA A 62 -3.38 -1.30 -7.39
N ARG A 63 -4.51 -1.53 -8.05
CA ARG A 63 -5.54 -2.43 -7.52
C ARG A 63 -5.06 -3.87 -7.58
N SER A 64 -5.60 -4.70 -6.69
CA SER A 64 -5.40 -6.14 -6.77
C SER A 64 -6.28 -6.77 -7.84
N SER A 65 -5.80 -7.82 -8.49
CA SER A 65 -6.62 -8.73 -9.30
C SER A 65 -7.05 -9.95 -8.49
N THR A 66 -6.26 -10.33 -7.49
CA THR A 66 -6.60 -11.33 -6.48
C THR A 66 -6.29 -10.75 -5.12
N ILE A 67 -7.28 -10.75 -4.22
CA ILE A 67 -7.14 -10.20 -2.87
C ILE A 67 -6.29 -11.13 -1.99
N SER A 68 -5.53 -10.53 -1.08
CA SER A 68 -4.83 -11.27 -0.03
C SER A 68 -5.83 -11.99 0.89
N VAL A 69 -5.51 -13.20 1.35
CA VAL A 69 -6.35 -14.00 2.26
C VAL A 69 -5.57 -14.35 3.51
N GLY A 70 -6.27 -14.37 4.64
CA GLY A 70 -5.74 -14.73 5.95
C GLY A 70 -5.47 -13.51 6.83
N THR A 71 -4.84 -13.77 7.97
CA THR A 71 -4.47 -12.70 8.91
C THR A 71 -3.29 -11.93 8.35
N LEU A 72 -3.49 -10.64 8.13
CA LEU A 72 -2.42 -9.75 7.71
C LEU A 72 -1.49 -9.49 8.89
N SER A 73 -0.20 -9.56 8.64
CA SER A 73 0.78 -8.94 9.53
C SER A 73 0.56 -7.43 9.46
N VAL A 74 0.00 -6.90 10.50
CA VAL A 74 -0.34 -5.47 10.57
C VAL A 74 0.96 -4.68 10.63
N GLY A 75 1.18 -3.82 9.63
CA GLY A 75 2.19 -2.79 9.73
C GLY A 75 1.82 -1.80 10.85
N ASN A 76 2.69 -0.88 11.15
CA ASN A 76 2.44 0.14 12.17
C ASN A 76 1.34 1.09 11.70
N ASN A 77 0.09 0.80 12.07
CA ASN A 77 -1.04 1.68 11.86
C ASN A 77 -1.22 2.56 13.10
N ALA A 78 -0.92 3.82 12.98
CA ALA A 78 -1.09 4.79 14.04
C ALA A 78 -2.33 5.66 13.77
N LEU A 79 -3.22 5.74 14.76
CA LEU A 79 -4.30 6.72 14.75
C LEU A 79 -3.68 8.11 14.96
N THR A 80 -3.91 9.02 14.01
CA THR A 80 -3.32 10.37 14.07
C THR A 80 -4.11 11.35 14.92
N ASP A 81 -5.39 11.05 15.16
CA ASP A 81 -6.24 11.79 16.09
C ASP A 81 -6.70 10.84 17.19
N VAL A 82 -6.08 10.93 18.35
CA VAL A 82 -6.35 10.06 19.51
C VAL A 82 -7.75 10.23 20.10
N ASN A 83 -8.43 11.33 19.77
CA ASN A 83 -9.80 11.60 20.20
C ASN A 83 -10.85 11.10 19.21
N ALA A 84 -10.44 10.70 18.01
CA ALA A 84 -11.37 10.15 17.04
C ALA A 84 -11.80 8.74 17.47
N GLN A 85 -13.09 8.46 17.38
CA GLN A 85 -13.59 7.11 17.59
C GLN A 85 -13.11 6.22 16.45
N ALA A 86 -12.33 5.19 16.78
CA ALA A 86 -11.91 4.19 15.79
C ALA A 86 -13.12 3.41 15.28
N PRO A 87 -13.24 3.16 13.97
CA PRO A 87 -14.28 2.29 13.44
C PRO A 87 -14.06 0.84 13.92
N THR A 88 -15.12 0.06 13.96
CA THR A 88 -15.09 -1.34 14.41
C THR A 88 -14.15 -2.21 13.57
N ASN A 89 -14.01 -1.87 12.27
CA ASN A 89 -13.12 -2.57 11.33
C ASN A 89 -12.16 -1.56 10.72
N VAL A 90 -10.92 -1.60 11.13
CA VAL A 90 -9.86 -0.74 10.59
C VAL A 90 -9.21 -1.44 9.39
N PRO A 91 -9.05 -0.76 8.26
CA PRO A 91 -8.25 -1.28 7.15
C PRO A 91 -6.87 -1.70 7.62
N SER A 92 -6.39 -2.81 7.10
CA SER A 92 -5.10 -3.36 7.50
C SER A 92 -4.06 -3.08 6.42
N TRP A 93 -2.98 -2.41 6.83
CA TRP A 93 -1.75 -2.36 6.06
C TRP A 93 -0.88 -3.55 6.42
N GLY A 94 -0.37 -4.25 5.44
CA GLY A 94 0.49 -5.38 5.69
C GLY A 94 1.46 -5.64 4.55
N SER A 95 2.46 -6.45 4.84
CA SER A 95 3.45 -6.96 3.89
C SER A 95 3.49 -8.48 3.86
N THR A 96 2.66 -9.14 4.66
CA THR A 96 2.59 -10.59 4.77
C THR A 96 1.15 -11.05 4.85
N ALA A 97 0.77 -12.03 4.04
CA ALA A 97 -0.51 -12.72 4.12
C ALA A 97 -0.28 -14.12 4.68
N ALA A 98 -1.19 -14.54 5.58
CA ALA A 98 -1.05 -15.85 6.23
C ALA A 98 -1.34 -17.03 5.31
N THR A 99 -2.14 -16.85 4.26
CA THR A 99 -2.61 -17.95 3.40
C THR A 99 -2.39 -17.66 1.92
N THR A 100 -2.81 -16.50 1.43
CA THR A 100 -2.70 -16.15 0.01
C THR A 100 -2.19 -14.73 -0.13
N PHE A 101 -1.15 -14.57 -0.94
CA PHE A 101 -0.64 -13.26 -1.32
C PHE A 101 -1.51 -12.64 -2.42
N PRO A 102 -1.62 -11.31 -2.47
CA PRO A 102 -2.35 -10.64 -3.51
C PRO A 102 -1.65 -10.77 -4.86
N GLN A 103 -2.43 -10.57 -5.93
CA GLN A 103 -1.89 -10.36 -7.28
C GLN A 103 -2.13 -8.91 -7.69
N ARG A 104 -1.15 -8.31 -8.31
CA ARG A 104 -1.27 -6.97 -8.89
C ARG A 104 -2.09 -7.05 -10.18
N SER A 105 -3.02 -6.12 -10.36
CA SER A 105 -3.71 -5.94 -11.64
C SER A 105 -2.75 -5.40 -12.70
N SER A 106 -2.89 -5.87 -13.94
CA SER A 106 -2.13 -5.38 -15.10
C SER A 106 -2.72 -4.11 -15.72
N THR A 107 -3.92 -3.71 -15.33
CA THR A 107 -4.67 -2.63 -15.99
C THR A 107 -5.17 -1.53 -15.06
N LEU A 108 -5.06 -1.73 -13.74
CA LEU A 108 -5.61 -0.83 -12.75
C LEU A 108 -4.50 -0.16 -11.90
N TYR A 109 -3.55 0.45 -12.60
CA TYR A 109 -2.52 1.28 -11.97
C TYR A 109 -3.11 2.62 -11.55
N ILE A 110 -2.78 3.06 -10.35
CA ILE A 110 -3.26 4.31 -9.76
C ILE A 110 -2.14 5.34 -9.74
N LEU A 111 -0.95 4.93 -9.27
CA LEU A 111 0.24 5.76 -9.24
C LEU A 111 1.44 4.93 -9.74
N GLU A 112 2.33 5.58 -10.47
CA GLU A 112 3.53 4.95 -11.05
C GLU A 112 4.76 5.86 -10.86
N PRO A 113 5.19 6.11 -9.61
CA PRO A 113 6.36 6.94 -9.34
C PRO A 113 7.66 6.20 -9.63
N THR A 114 8.56 6.86 -10.35
CA THR A 114 9.94 6.40 -10.56
C THR A 114 10.90 7.36 -9.89
N PHE A 115 11.77 6.86 -9.04
CA PHE A 115 12.81 7.66 -8.41
C PHE A 115 14.03 6.82 -8.03
N ASN A 116 15.14 7.51 -7.78
CA ASN A 116 16.36 6.85 -7.32
C ASN A 116 16.26 6.61 -5.81
N THR A 117 16.28 5.36 -5.39
CA THR A 117 16.18 4.97 -3.98
C THR A 117 17.43 5.26 -3.15
N PHE A 118 18.49 5.81 -3.77
CA PHE A 118 19.59 6.44 -3.05
C PHE A 118 19.22 7.91 -2.72
N GLY A 119 18.54 8.10 -1.59
CA GLY A 119 18.17 9.43 -1.08
C GLY A 119 17.06 10.16 -1.85
N GLY A 120 16.46 9.54 -2.86
CA GLY A 120 15.33 10.12 -3.57
C GLY A 120 14.04 10.02 -2.77
N ILE A 121 13.09 10.88 -3.09
CA ILE A 121 11.74 10.87 -2.50
C ILE A 121 10.69 10.97 -3.60
N SER A 122 9.53 10.37 -3.34
CA SER A 122 8.31 10.57 -4.12
C SER A 122 7.15 10.78 -3.17
N ARG A 123 6.32 11.78 -3.45
CA ARG A 123 5.14 12.11 -2.66
C ARG A 123 3.97 12.40 -3.57
N TRP A 124 2.89 11.68 -3.36
CA TRP A 124 1.60 11.97 -3.94
C TRP A 124 0.63 12.39 -2.83
N GLN A 125 -0.14 13.44 -3.09
CA GLN A 125 -1.15 13.94 -2.19
C GLN A 125 -2.43 14.20 -2.98
N ALA A 126 -3.55 13.67 -2.49
CA ALA A 126 -4.85 13.86 -3.09
C ALA A 126 -5.29 15.33 -2.96
N ARG A 127 -5.97 15.83 -3.98
CA ARG A 127 -6.84 16.99 -3.84
C ARG A 127 -8.16 16.57 -3.22
N ILE A 128 -8.90 17.51 -2.69
CA ILE A 128 -10.23 17.24 -2.13
C ILE A 128 -11.12 16.61 -3.20
N GLY A 129 -11.64 15.41 -2.91
CA GLY A 129 -12.47 14.64 -3.80
C GLY A 129 -11.73 13.74 -4.80
N GLU A 130 -10.39 13.75 -4.77
CA GLU A 130 -9.53 12.90 -5.62
C GLU A 130 -8.83 11.80 -4.82
N GLU A 131 -9.32 11.50 -3.62
CA GLU A 131 -8.75 10.47 -2.75
C GLU A 131 -8.89 9.08 -3.39
N ILE A 132 -7.86 8.25 -3.23
CA ILE A 132 -7.93 6.85 -3.67
C ILE A 132 -8.79 6.07 -2.68
N THR A 133 -9.95 5.62 -3.13
CA THR A 133 -10.89 4.90 -2.27
C THR A 133 -10.65 3.40 -2.31
N VAL A 134 -10.58 2.78 -1.13
CA VAL A 134 -10.52 1.33 -0.93
C VAL A 134 -11.73 0.93 -0.09
N GLN A 135 -12.60 0.09 -0.65
CA GLN A 135 -13.82 -0.38 0.02
C GLN A 135 -14.24 -1.73 -0.53
N GLY A 136 -14.69 -2.62 0.34
CA GLY A 136 -15.21 -3.91 -0.08
C GLY A 136 -14.33 -5.08 0.27
N THR A 137 -14.78 -6.25 -0.17
CA THR A 137 -14.14 -7.54 0.07
C THR A 137 -13.59 -8.18 -1.20
N THR A 138 -13.75 -7.51 -2.34
CA THR A 138 -13.24 -7.99 -3.64
C THR A 138 -11.89 -7.37 -3.96
N ALA A 139 -11.12 -8.02 -4.83
CA ALA A 139 -9.77 -7.59 -5.17
C ALA A 139 -9.71 -6.16 -5.71
N THR A 140 -10.51 -5.85 -6.72
CA THR A 140 -10.42 -4.57 -7.43
C THR A 140 -10.91 -3.36 -6.63
N SER A 141 -11.77 -3.55 -5.65
CA SER A 141 -12.30 -2.46 -4.82
C SER A 141 -11.72 -2.43 -3.41
N GLY A 142 -11.48 -3.61 -2.84
CA GLY A 142 -11.14 -3.77 -1.42
C GLY A 142 -9.65 -3.76 -1.09
N GLU A 143 -8.77 -3.73 -2.08
CA GLU A 143 -7.33 -3.76 -1.84
C GLU A 143 -6.52 -2.96 -2.86
N VAL A 144 -5.48 -2.29 -2.37
CA VAL A 144 -4.42 -1.70 -3.19
C VAL A 144 -3.07 -2.24 -2.77
N ILE A 145 -2.17 -2.39 -3.73
CA ILE A 145 -0.83 -2.95 -3.55
C ILE A 145 0.20 -1.91 -3.96
N LEU A 146 1.19 -1.70 -3.11
CA LEU A 146 2.42 -0.96 -3.43
C LEU A 146 3.55 -1.96 -3.67
N SER A 147 4.10 -1.96 -4.85
CA SER A 147 5.20 -2.86 -5.24
C SER A 147 6.15 -2.19 -6.22
N ALA A 148 7.30 -2.78 -6.48
CA ALA A 148 8.11 -2.39 -7.62
C ALA A 148 7.60 -3.05 -8.90
N LYS A 149 7.75 -2.33 -10.02
CA LYS A 149 7.60 -2.85 -11.38
C LYS A 149 8.97 -3.19 -11.97
N ASN A 150 9.91 -2.28 -11.81
CA ASN A 150 11.29 -2.44 -12.21
C ASN A 150 12.21 -2.00 -11.08
N GLY A 151 13.38 -2.65 -10.99
CA GLY A 151 14.36 -2.37 -9.94
C GLY A 151 14.12 -3.16 -8.66
N THR A 152 15.02 -3.00 -7.71
CA THR A 152 15.04 -3.72 -6.43
C THR A 152 15.28 -2.78 -5.25
N GLY A 153 14.95 -1.50 -5.43
CA GLY A 153 15.24 -0.46 -4.45
C GLY A 153 14.49 -0.66 -3.13
N LYS A 154 15.15 -0.31 -2.05
CA LYS A 154 14.53 -0.28 -0.72
C LYS A 154 13.86 1.05 -0.48
N THR A 155 12.69 1.02 0.13
CA THR A 155 11.94 2.22 0.50
C THR A 155 11.41 2.15 1.92
N SER A 156 11.35 3.30 2.56
CA SER A 156 10.52 3.56 3.73
C SER A 156 9.44 4.56 3.36
N GLY A 157 8.40 4.65 4.15
CA GLY A 157 7.37 5.63 3.86
C GLY A 157 6.11 5.45 4.68
N HIS A 158 5.06 6.09 4.19
CA HIS A 158 3.74 5.95 4.77
C HIS A 158 2.63 6.12 3.73
N ILE A 159 1.50 5.54 4.04
CA ILE A 159 0.20 5.87 3.46
C ILE A 159 -0.63 6.53 4.56
N TYR A 160 -1.10 7.75 4.29
CA TYR A 160 -2.03 8.45 5.14
C TYR A 160 -3.44 8.31 4.59
N TYR A 161 -4.37 7.83 5.43
CA TYR A 161 -5.73 7.57 4.99
C TYR A 161 -6.77 7.87 6.08
N GLU A 162 -7.99 8.16 5.66
CA GLU A 162 -9.16 8.33 6.49
C GLU A 162 -10.08 7.11 6.38
N VAL A 163 -10.78 6.81 7.47
CA VAL A 163 -11.77 5.72 7.54
C VAL A 163 -13.13 6.28 7.91
N SER A 164 -14.14 5.93 7.14
CA SER A 164 -15.53 6.35 7.34
C SER A 164 -16.51 5.19 7.20
#